data_64ad927bed0e743cbb207571d7464b61
#
_entry.id   64ad927bed0e743cbb207571d7464b61
#
_cell.length_a   1.000
_cell.length_b   1.000
_cell.length_c   1.000
_cell.angle_alpha   90.00
_cell.angle_beta   90.00
_cell.angle_gamma   90.00
#
_symmetry.space_group_name_H-M   'P 1'
#
loop_
_entity.id
_entity.type
_entity.pdbx_description
1 polymer ?
#
loop_
_entity_poly.entity_id
_entity_poly.type
_entity_poly.pdbx_seq_one_letter_code
_entity_poly.pdbx_strand_id
1 'polypeptide(L)'
;MLLLALPLAGGRCWRLLFLLLGILWMQVNLHYRLAWLDQLGKKTSHIITAHVQSTESSGEKEGDKFARLLLRLDTLDDRPLIVPPLVRVNAYQVLPPLPAGSRVTLVTSLKPAHGLANEAGMDGRRLLLGKGITATGNLRRVIALDAVPPGVRDRWLAAASRAWEGMAQAPLLAALTFGEQGGITDAQWELFRGSGLTHIIAISGQHIALVAVLGWWLGRLFGLRGAICVSLLFAATYSWLAGFAVATERALIMVLVWSLLRWLKRDWPSHRIWLWAFVVLTLWDPFALYSAGFWLSFLAVALLLLASLLHDRPGLVRLQLLLLLGLLPLQLLLFEGMAPLAFLLNLLALPLFC
;
A
#
# COMPACT_ATOMS: atom_id res chain seq x y z
N MET A 1 -6.04 3.41 -21.96
CA MET A 1 -4.98 4.23 -21.30
C MET A 1 -3.60 4.06 -21.93
N LEU A 2 -3.14 2.85 -22.23
CA LEU A 2 -1.94 2.62 -23.08
C LEU A 2 -1.96 3.42 -24.39
N LEU A 3 -3.17 3.66 -24.94
CA LEU A 3 -3.39 4.42 -26.18
C LEU A 3 -2.96 5.89 -26.13
N LEU A 4 -2.95 6.51 -24.95
CA LEU A 4 -2.59 7.92 -24.77
C LEU A 4 -1.09 8.12 -24.51
N ALA A 5 -0.38 7.07 -24.12
CA ALA A 5 1.03 7.11 -23.79
C ALA A 5 1.95 6.82 -25.00
N LEU A 6 1.41 6.19 -26.07
CA LEU A 6 2.16 5.89 -27.29
C LEU A 6 2.20 7.08 -28.23
N PRO A 7 3.35 7.38 -28.87
CA PRO A 7 3.42 8.40 -29.90
C PRO A 7 2.46 8.08 -31.06
N LEU A 8 1.84 9.09 -31.62
CA LEU A 8 0.77 9.04 -32.65
C LEU A 8 1.16 8.36 -33.98
N ALA A 9 2.35 7.78 -34.09
CA ALA A 9 2.94 7.22 -35.29
C ALA A 9 2.49 5.79 -35.66
N GLY A 10 1.56 5.19 -34.92
CA GLY A 10 1.03 3.87 -35.26
C GLY A 10 -0.48 3.92 -35.48
N GLY A 11 -0.97 3.37 -36.56
CA GLY A 11 -2.39 3.35 -36.90
C GLY A 11 -3.28 2.78 -35.79
N ARG A 12 -4.60 3.02 -35.87
CA ARG A 12 -5.60 2.59 -34.85
C ARG A 12 -5.49 1.12 -34.44
N CYS A 13 -5.00 0.24 -35.31
CA CYS A 13 -4.81 -1.19 -35.05
C CYS A 13 -3.78 -1.47 -33.94
N TRP A 14 -2.65 -0.77 -33.89
CA TRP A 14 -1.64 -0.97 -32.85
C TRP A 14 -2.15 -0.60 -31.45
N ARG A 15 -2.98 0.42 -31.38
CA ARG A 15 -3.59 0.85 -30.11
C ARG A 15 -4.54 -0.22 -29.55
N LEU A 16 -5.35 -0.81 -30.42
CA LEU A 16 -6.25 -1.92 -30.08
C LEU A 16 -5.44 -3.16 -29.66
N LEU A 17 -4.36 -3.47 -30.39
CA LEU A 17 -3.49 -4.60 -30.05
C LEU A 17 -2.88 -4.44 -28.66
N PHE A 18 -2.32 -3.27 -28.32
CA PHE A 18 -1.77 -3.01 -26.98
C PHE A 18 -2.84 -3.04 -25.89
N LEU A 19 -4.04 -2.57 -26.17
CA LEU A 19 -5.17 -2.69 -25.24
C LEU A 19 -5.50 -4.16 -24.97
N LEU A 20 -5.64 -4.97 -26.03
CA LEU A 20 -5.93 -6.40 -25.93
C LEU A 20 -4.82 -7.15 -25.19
N LEU A 21 -3.55 -6.86 -25.48
CA LEU A 21 -2.41 -7.44 -24.78
C LEU A 21 -2.41 -7.07 -23.29
N GLY A 22 -2.75 -5.83 -22.96
CA GLY A 22 -2.87 -5.40 -21.56
C GLY A 22 -4.00 -6.12 -20.82
N ILE A 23 -5.16 -6.28 -21.46
CA ILE A 23 -6.30 -7.03 -20.89
C ILE A 23 -5.92 -8.51 -20.72
N LEU A 24 -5.31 -9.12 -21.74
CA LEU A 24 -4.87 -10.52 -21.69
C LEU A 24 -3.84 -10.73 -20.57
N TRP A 25 -2.83 -9.85 -20.49
CA TRP A 25 -1.84 -9.88 -19.39
C TRP A 25 -2.50 -9.83 -18.01
N MET A 26 -3.46 -8.91 -17.85
CA MET A 26 -4.18 -8.75 -16.59
C MET A 26 -4.98 -10.01 -16.24
N GLN A 27 -5.71 -10.60 -17.21
CA GLN A 27 -6.46 -11.82 -17.01
C GLN A 27 -5.56 -13.01 -16.66
N VAL A 28 -4.45 -13.17 -17.39
CA VAL A 28 -3.46 -14.23 -17.16
C VAL A 28 -2.85 -14.07 -15.77
N ASN A 29 -2.40 -12.88 -15.40
CA ASN A 29 -1.80 -12.61 -14.11
C ASN A 29 -2.79 -12.87 -12.96
N LEU A 30 -4.03 -12.40 -13.11
CA LEU A 30 -5.09 -12.63 -12.11
C LEU A 30 -5.43 -14.11 -11.99
N HIS A 31 -5.54 -14.82 -13.11
CA HIS A 31 -5.78 -16.26 -13.12
C HIS A 31 -4.67 -17.02 -12.37
N TYR A 32 -3.39 -16.78 -12.69
CA TYR A 32 -2.27 -17.41 -12.00
C TYR A 32 -2.23 -17.13 -10.51
N ARG A 33 -2.53 -15.90 -10.10
CA ARG A 33 -2.54 -15.50 -8.68
C ARG A 33 -3.72 -16.09 -7.90
N LEU A 34 -4.81 -16.47 -8.56
CA LEU A 34 -6.00 -17.02 -7.92
C LEU A 34 -6.17 -18.54 -8.13
N ALA A 35 -5.47 -19.15 -9.08
CA ALA A 35 -5.61 -20.57 -9.42
C ALA A 35 -5.35 -21.53 -8.24
N TRP A 36 -4.52 -21.12 -7.26
CA TRP A 36 -4.26 -21.93 -6.07
C TRP A 36 -5.51 -22.07 -5.16
N LEU A 37 -6.49 -21.16 -5.27
CA LEU A 37 -7.72 -21.20 -4.48
C LEU A 37 -8.55 -22.45 -4.80
N ASP A 38 -8.46 -22.98 -6.01
CA ASP A 38 -9.14 -24.21 -6.41
C ASP A 38 -8.60 -25.42 -5.61
N GLN A 39 -7.36 -25.34 -5.11
CA GLN A 39 -6.73 -26.38 -4.30
C GLN A 39 -7.28 -26.41 -2.87
N LEU A 40 -7.92 -25.34 -2.37
CA LEU A 40 -8.53 -25.32 -1.04
C LEU A 40 -9.68 -26.32 -0.95
N GLY A 41 -10.40 -26.59 -2.06
CA GLY A 41 -11.44 -27.59 -2.12
C GLY A 41 -12.48 -27.49 -0.99
N LYS A 42 -12.94 -28.65 -0.49
CA LYS A 42 -13.88 -28.76 0.62
C LYS A 42 -13.21 -29.10 1.97
N LYS A 43 -11.88 -29.13 2.03
CA LYS A 43 -11.20 -29.45 3.28
C LYS A 43 -11.41 -28.33 4.32
N THR A 44 -11.59 -28.74 5.56
CA THR A 44 -11.81 -27.81 6.69
C THR A 44 -10.49 -27.27 7.28
N SER A 45 -9.36 -27.92 7.00
CA SER A 45 -8.04 -27.53 7.46
C SER A 45 -6.96 -27.94 6.48
N HIS A 46 -5.92 -27.10 6.38
CA HIS A 46 -4.76 -27.26 5.51
C HIS A 46 -3.48 -27.11 6.29
N ILE A 47 -2.45 -27.84 5.91
CA ILE A 47 -1.08 -27.59 6.38
C ILE A 47 -0.47 -26.59 5.42
N ILE A 48 0.01 -25.48 5.97
CA ILE A 48 0.69 -24.44 5.20
C ILE A 48 2.10 -24.23 5.71
N THR A 49 3.04 -24.07 4.80
CA THR A 49 4.35 -23.48 5.11
C THR A 49 4.42 -22.10 4.48
N ALA A 50 4.82 -21.11 5.26
CA ALA A 50 4.74 -19.71 4.85
C ALA A 50 5.84 -18.89 5.51
N HIS A 51 6.12 -17.73 4.90
CA HIS A 51 6.93 -16.68 5.51
C HIS A 51 6.04 -15.58 6.09
N VAL A 52 6.35 -15.18 7.32
CA VAL A 52 5.69 -14.05 8.00
C VAL A 52 6.08 -12.77 7.29
N GLN A 53 5.09 -12.00 6.82
CA GLN A 53 5.29 -10.66 6.27
C GLN A 53 5.16 -9.60 7.36
N SER A 54 4.11 -9.72 8.16
CA SER A 54 3.88 -8.86 9.32
C SER A 54 2.99 -9.56 10.34
N THR A 55 3.13 -9.16 11.58
CA THR A 55 2.25 -9.58 12.68
C THR A 55 1.58 -8.32 13.22
N GLU A 56 0.28 -8.21 13.03
CA GLU A 56 -0.52 -7.17 13.65
C GLU A 56 -1.09 -7.73 14.96
N SER A 57 -0.63 -7.21 16.10
CA SER A 57 -1.32 -7.45 17.37
C SER A 57 -2.61 -6.64 17.35
N SER A 58 -3.74 -7.30 17.20
CA SER A 58 -5.03 -6.64 17.32
C SER A 58 -5.41 -6.62 18.80
N GLY A 59 -5.89 -5.45 19.28
CA GLY A 59 -6.24 -5.24 20.66
C GLY A 59 -7.19 -6.26 21.28
N GLU A 60 -7.37 -6.21 22.57
CA GLU A 60 -8.33 -7.01 23.34
C GLU A 60 -9.76 -6.81 22.81
N LYS A 61 -10.31 -7.82 22.16
CA LYS A 61 -11.74 -7.96 21.99
C LYS A 61 -12.23 -8.96 23.02
N GLU A 62 -13.07 -8.53 23.96
CA GLU A 62 -13.71 -9.38 24.98
C GLU A 62 -12.74 -10.21 25.85
N GLY A 63 -11.53 -9.67 26.16
CA GLY A 63 -10.56 -10.38 27.01
C GLY A 63 -9.63 -11.36 26.27
N ASP A 64 -9.86 -11.65 25.01
CA ASP A 64 -9.00 -12.52 24.20
C ASP A 64 -8.01 -11.72 23.35
N LYS A 65 -6.72 -11.92 23.62
CA LYS A 65 -5.64 -11.40 22.80
C LYS A 65 -5.58 -12.20 21.50
N PHE A 66 -5.85 -11.56 20.36
CA PHE A 66 -5.67 -12.21 19.08
C PHE A 66 -4.63 -11.47 18.23
N ALA A 67 -3.85 -12.26 17.49
CA ALA A 67 -2.89 -11.74 16.53
C ALA A 67 -3.38 -12.01 15.10
N ARG A 68 -3.14 -11.06 14.20
CA ARG A 68 -3.32 -11.26 12.77
C ARG A 68 -1.97 -11.46 12.12
N LEU A 69 -1.77 -12.62 11.54
CA LEU A 69 -0.57 -12.93 10.77
C LEU A 69 -0.83 -12.67 9.30
N LEU A 70 -0.01 -11.87 8.67
CA LEU A 70 0.04 -11.73 7.23
C LEU A 70 1.15 -12.65 6.73
N LEU A 71 0.79 -13.67 5.98
CA LEU A 71 1.66 -14.77 5.58
C LEU A 71 1.75 -14.86 4.06
N ARG A 72 2.96 -15.06 3.55
CA ARG A 72 3.21 -15.43 2.15
C ARG A 72 3.42 -16.94 2.09
N LEU A 73 2.50 -17.65 1.44
CA LEU A 73 2.51 -19.10 1.38
C LEU A 73 3.54 -19.61 0.38
N ASP A 74 4.36 -20.57 0.82
CA ASP A 74 5.28 -21.31 -0.06
C ASP A 74 4.64 -22.62 -0.50
N THR A 75 4.02 -23.36 0.47
CA THR A 75 3.38 -24.65 0.20
C THR A 75 1.98 -24.72 0.80
N LEU A 76 1.11 -25.49 0.15
CA LEU A 76 -0.22 -25.88 0.62
C LEU A 76 -0.34 -27.40 0.58
N ASP A 77 -0.58 -28.06 1.73
CA ASP A 77 -0.63 -29.52 1.87
C ASP A 77 0.59 -30.17 1.19
N ASP A 78 1.81 -29.68 1.51
CA ASP A 78 3.13 -30.09 0.98
C ASP A 78 3.33 -29.90 -0.54
N ARG A 79 2.40 -29.24 -1.22
CA ARG A 79 2.53 -28.88 -2.64
C ARG A 79 3.07 -27.45 -2.78
N PRO A 80 4.16 -27.23 -3.52
CA PRO A 80 4.69 -25.90 -3.74
C PRO A 80 3.73 -25.07 -4.59
N LEU A 81 3.59 -23.79 -4.24
CA LEU A 81 2.77 -22.85 -4.99
C LEU A 81 3.66 -22.06 -5.97
N ILE A 82 3.27 -22.03 -7.24
CA ILE A 82 4.04 -21.35 -8.31
C ILE A 82 4.17 -19.85 -8.02
N VAL A 83 3.09 -19.23 -7.56
CA VAL A 83 3.07 -17.84 -7.15
C VAL A 83 2.70 -17.80 -5.68
N PRO A 84 3.63 -17.43 -4.77
CA PRO A 84 3.36 -17.36 -3.34
C PRO A 84 2.26 -16.35 -3.01
N PRO A 85 1.04 -16.80 -2.68
CA PRO A 85 -0.07 -15.90 -2.38
C PRO A 85 0.06 -15.30 -0.99
N LEU A 86 -0.51 -14.11 -0.81
CA LEU A 86 -0.63 -13.47 0.48
C LEU A 86 -1.95 -13.88 1.14
N VAL A 87 -1.88 -14.38 2.37
CA VAL A 87 -3.04 -14.79 3.15
C VAL A 87 -3.02 -14.16 4.54
N ARG A 88 -4.19 -13.93 5.09
CA ARG A 88 -4.36 -13.43 6.44
C ARG A 88 -4.88 -14.51 7.35
N VAL A 89 -4.15 -14.83 8.40
CA VAL A 89 -4.50 -15.85 9.40
C VAL A 89 -4.69 -15.19 10.76
N ASN A 90 -5.86 -15.39 11.37
CA ASN A 90 -6.13 -14.95 12.73
C ASN A 90 -5.68 -16.03 13.71
N ALA A 91 -4.91 -15.66 14.71
CA ALA A 91 -4.47 -16.53 15.80
C ALA A 91 -5.10 -16.04 17.11
N TYR A 92 -5.93 -16.87 17.71
CA TYR A 92 -6.57 -16.64 19.03
C TYR A 92 -5.77 -17.24 20.18
N GLN A 93 -4.49 -17.49 19.95
CA GLN A 93 -3.55 -17.99 20.93
C GLN A 93 -2.33 -17.07 20.97
N VAL A 94 -1.69 -17.02 22.14
CA VAL A 94 -0.46 -16.25 22.29
C VAL A 94 0.65 -16.91 21.48
N LEU A 95 1.17 -16.19 20.50
CA LEU A 95 2.32 -16.60 19.72
C LEU A 95 3.58 -15.88 20.21
N PRO A 96 4.76 -16.51 20.12
CA PRO A 96 6.00 -15.80 20.35
C PRO A 96 6.16 -14.68 19.31
N PRO A 97 7.00 -13.66 19.59
CA PRO A 97 7.31 -12.64 18.60
C PRO A 97 7.87 -13.29 17.32
N LEU A 98 7.22 -13.05 16.19
CA LEU A 98 7.62 -13.58 14.89
C LEU A 98 8.06 -12.41 14.00
N PRO A 99 9.37 -12.15 13.90
CA PRO A 99 9.90 -11.14 12.98
C PRO A 99 9.51 -11.45 11.54
N ALA A 100 9.42 -10.40 10.72
CA ALA A 100 9.21 -10.56 9.29
C ALA A 100 10.31 -11.46 8.67
N GLY A 101 9.92 -12.35 7.76
CA GLY A 101 10.80 -13.37 7.18
C GLY A 101 10.88 -14.69 7.95
N SER A 102 10.35 -14.78 9.18
CA SER A 102 10.28 -16.06 9.91
C SER A 102 9.47 -17.08 9.13
N ARG A 103 9.96 -18.32 9.09
CA ARG A 103 9.26 -19.44 8.45
C ARG A 103 8.35 -20.13 9.45
N VAL A 104 7.12 -20.38 9.06
CA VAL A 104 6.13 -21.00 9.93
C VAL A 104 5.44 -22.14 9.21
N THR A 105 5.22 -23.26 9.92
CA THR A 105 4.40 -24.37 9.44
C THR A 105 3.19 -24.49 10.37
N LEU A 106 2.02 -24.29 9.81
CA LEU A 106 0.77 -24.12 10.54
C LEU A 106 -0.34 -25.02 9.98
N VAL A 107 -1.22 -25.48 10.86
CA VAL A 107 -2.53 -26.01 10.46
C VAL A 107 -3.54 -24.87 10.54
N THR A 108 -4.16 -24.56 9.41
CA THR A 108 -5.08 -23.42 9.29
C THR A 108 -6.36 -23.83 8.59
N SER A 109 -7.47 -23.18 8.93
CA SER A 109 -8.69 -23.26 8.11
C SER A 109 -8.67 -22.06 7.14
N LEU A 110 -8.36 -22.30 5.88
CA LEU A 110 -8.33 -21.27 4.85
C LEU A 110 -9.63 -21.24 4.05
N LYS A 111 -10.06 -20.04 3.72
CA LYS A 111 -11.18 -19.78 2.80
C LYS A 111 -10.75 -18.69 1.82
N PRO A 112 -11.22 -18.72 0.56
CA PRO A 112 -11.02 -17.60 -0.36
C PRO A 112 -11.42 -16.28 0.29
N ALA A 113 -10.75 -15.20 -0.08
CA ALA A 113 -11.12 -13.88 0.40
C ALA A 113 -12.62 -13.64 0.14
N HIS A 114 -13.37 -13.48 1.20
CA HIS A 114 -14.80 -13.23 1.17
C HIS A 114 -15.10 -12.06 2.11
N GLY A 115 -16.15 -11.35 1.84
CA GLY A 115 -16.68 -10.29 2.67
C GLY A 115 -18.20 -10.37 2.66
N LEU A 116 -18.84 -9.80 3.66
CA LEU A 116 -20.25 -9.54 3.60
C LEU A 116 -20.45 -8.48 2.50
N ALA A 117 -21.14 -8.83 1.43
CA ALA A 117 -21.64 -7.89 0.45
C ALA A 117 -22.91 -7.27 1.03
N ASN A 118 -22.77 -6.24 1.85
CA ASN A 118 -23.92 -5.45 2.28
C ASN A 118 -24.26 -4.48 1.17
N GLU A 119 -25.53 -4.23 0.92
CA GLU A 119 -26.01 -3.21 -0.06
C GLU A 119 -25.52 -1.80 0.32
N ALA A 120 -25.30 -1.56 1.60
CA ALA A 120 -24.69 -0.38 2.18
C ALA A 120 -23.41 -0.81 2.92
N GLY A 121 -22.24 -0.76 2.30
CA GLY A 121 -20.98 -1.08 2.97
C GLY A 121 -19.85 -1.47 2.04
N MET A 122 -18.63 -1.26 2.49
CA MET A 122 -17.42 -1.58 1.73
C MET A 122 -17.31 -3.10 1.52
N ASP A 123 -17.26 -3.54 0.27
CA ASP A 123 -17.05 -4.96 -0.08
C ASP A 123 -15.72 -5.46 0.54
N GLY A 124 -15.86 -6.27 1.60
CA GLY A 124 -14.74 -6.84 2.34
C GLY A 124 -13.81 -7.68 1.45
N ARG A 125 -14.36 -8.36 0.42
CA ARG A 125 -13.56 -9.10 -0.56
C ARG A 125 -12.70 -8.14 -1.38
N ARG A 126 -13.28 -7.05 -1.87
CA ARG A 126 -12.57 -6.01 -2.63
C ARG A 126 -11.46 -5.38 -1.80
N LEU A 127 -11.72 -5.11 -0.52
CA LEU A 127 -10.72 -4.56 0.40
C LEU A 127 -9.53 -5.51 0.59
N LEU A 128 -9.80 -6.81 0.77
CA LEU A 128 -8.75 -7.84 0.93
C LEU A 128 -7.93 -7.98 -0.36
N LEU A 129 -8.59 -8.13 -1.50
CA LEU A 129 -7.92 -8.25 -2.79
C LEU A 129 -7.10 -6.99 -3.11
N GLY A 130 -7.61 -5.80 -2.79
CA GLY A 130 -6.88 -4.54 -2.94
C GLY A 130 -5.61 -4.43 -2.08
N LYS A 131 -5.49 -5.26 -1.05
CA LYS A 131 -4.26 -5.47 -0.25
C LYS A 131 -3.44 -6.67 -0.72
N GLY A 132 -3.82 -7.33 -1.83
CA GLY A 132 -3.19 -8.55 -2.33
C GLY A 132 -3.52 -9.81 -1.54
N ILE A 133 -4.42 -9.73 -0.55
CA ILE A 133 -4.83 -10.88 0.29
C ILE A 133 -5.86 -11.70 -0.45
N THR A 134 -5.49 -12.92 -0.84
CA THR A 134 -6.33 -13.80 -1.66
C THR A 134 -7.15 -14.78 -0.84
N ALA A 135 -6.72 -15.07 0.40
CA ALA A 135 -7.48 -15.92 1.33
C ALA A 135 -7.36 -15.42 2.76
N THR A 136 -8.34 -15.82 3.58
CA THR A 136 -8.36 -15.57 5.02
C THR A 136 -8.60 -16.86 5.77
N GLY A 137 -8.11 -16.95 7.02
CA GLY A 137 -8.33 -18.15 7.81
C GLY A 137 -8.04 -17.96 9.28
N ASN A 138 -8.23 -19.06 10.02
CA ASN A 138 -7.94 -19.11 11.44
C ASN A 138 -6.87 -20.17 11.71
N LEU A 139 -5.95 -19.85 12.60
CA LEU A 139 -4.95 -20.77 13.10
C LEU A 139 -5.62 -21.86 13.95
N ARG A 140 -5.34 -23.11 13.62
CA ARG A 140 -5.80 -24.28 14.40
C ARG A 140 -4.68 -24.81 15.29
N ARG A 141 -3.50 -25.00 14.71
CA ARG A 141 -2.34 -25.56 15.43
C ARG A 141 -1.04 -25.07 14.78
N VAL A 142 -0.05 -24.84 15.61
CA VAL A 142 1.32 -24.59 15.21
C VAL A 142 2.06 -25.92 15.12
N ILE A 143 2.73 -26.18 13.99
CA ILE A 143 3.57 -27.39 13.81
C ILE A 143 5.03 -27.00 14.07
N ALA A 144 5.52 -25.95 13.39
CA ALA A 144 6.87 -25.47 13.55
C ALA A 144 6.93 -23.94 13.40
N LEU A 145 7.84 -23.33 14.16
CA LEU A 145 8.12 -21.91 14.12
C LEU A 145 9.65 -21.74 14.03
N ASP A 146 10.14 -21.40 12.84
CA ASP A 146 11.55 -21.13 12.61
C ASP A 146 11.74 -19.61 12.57
N ALA A 147 11.92 -19.01 13.75
CA ALA A 147 12.13 -17.58 13.88
C ALA A 147 13.52 -17.21 13.34
N VAL A 148 13.57 -16.25 12.43
CA VAL A 148 14.82 -15.65 11.99
C VAL A 148 15.22 -14.50 12.92
N PRO A 149 16.52 -14.20 13.02
CA PRO A 149 16.97 -13.02 13.75
C PRO A 149 16.29 -11.76 13.19
N PRO A 150 15.91 -10.80 14.05
CA PRO A 150 15.25 -9.58 13.60
C PRO A 150 16.13 -8.83 12.59
N GLY A 151 15.52 -8.43 11.50
CA GLY A 151 16.16 -7.67 10.44
C GLY A 151 16.67 -6.30 10.91
N VAL A 152 17.39 -5.60 10.05
CA VAL A 152 17.90 -4.25 10.38
C VAL A 152 16.74 -3.29 10.73
N ARG A 153 15.67 -3.32 9.95
CA ARG A 153 14.46 -2.52 10.19
C ARG A 153 13.85 -2.82 11.56
N ASP A 154 13.71 -4.11 11.90
CA ASP A 154 13.10 -4.53 13.17
C ASP A 154 13.96 -4.13 14.38
N ARG A 155 15.29 -4.21 14.24
CA ARG A 155 16.23 -3.72 15.26
C ARG A 155 16.13 -2.22 15.46
N TRP A 156 15.99 -1.44 14.38
CA TRP A 156 15.81 0.00 14.46
C TRP A 156 14.45 0.37 15.07
N LEU A 157 13.39 -0.32 14.68
CA LEU A 157 12.07 -0.17 15.30
C LEU A 157 12.11 -0.45 16.79
N ALA A 158 12.74 -1.57 17.20
CA ALA A 158 12.88 -1.94 18.61
C ALA A 158 13.73 -0.93 19.40
N ALA A 159 14.77 -0.38 18.80
CA ALA A 159 15.59 0.66 19.42
C ALA A 159 14.81 1.97 19.58
N ALA A 160 14.07 2.38 18.55
CA ALA A 160 13.22 3.55 18.57
C ALA A 160 12.08 3.40 19.59
N SER A 161 11.41 2.23 19.63
CA SER A 161 10.34 1.94 20.59
C SER A 161 10.82 2.05 22.04
N ARG A 162 12.05 1.59 22.32
CA ARG A 162 12.67 1.75 23.65
C ARG A 162 12.96 3.22 23.96
N ALA A 163 13.42 3.99 22.98
CA ALA A 163 13.69 5.43 23.17
C ALA A 163 12.40 6.25 23.41
N TRP A 164 11.27 5.77 22.88
CA TRP A 164 9.96 6.40 23.05
C TRP A 164 9.14 5.81 24.20
N GLU A 165 9.71 4.88 24.97
CA GLU A 165 9.05 4.26 26.12
C GLU A 165 8.61 5.32 27.13
N GLY A 166 7.34 5.25 27.55
CA GLY A 166 6.72 6.24 28.43
C GLY A 166 6.16 7.48 27.74
N MET A 167 6.37 7.67 26.43
CA MET A 167 5.75 8.76 25.69
C MET A 167 4.32 8.37 25.25
N ALA A 168 3.33 9.20 25.55
CA ALA A 168 1.95 8.97 25.12
C ALA A 168 1.80 8.92 23.57
N GLN A 169 2.72 9.56 22.86
CA GLN A 169 2.73 9.64 21.38
C GLN A 169 3.56 8.53 20.73
N ALA A 170 4.18 7.63 21.49
CA ALA A 170 5.02 6.55 20.94
C ALA A 170 4.34 5.74 19.82
N PRO A 171 3.05 5.33 19.92
CA PRO A 171 2.37 4.64 18.83
C PRO A 171 2.26 5.48 17.54
N LEU A 172 2.03 6.78 17.69
CA LEU A 172 1.93 7.69 16.55
C LEU A 172 3.30 7.89 15.88
N LEU A 173 4.37 8.00 16.66
CA LEU A 173 5.74 8.09 16.15
C LEU A 173 6.13 6.81 15.39
N ALA A 174 5.76 5.63 15.91
CA ALA A 174 5.99 4.36 15.23
C ALA A 174 5.21 4.27 13.90
N ALA A 175 3.96 4.74 13.88
CA ALA A 175 3.14 4.77 12.68
C ALA A 175 3.72 5.71 11.60
N LEU A 176 4.16 6.91 11.98
CA LEU A 176 4.69 7.92 11.04
C LEU A 176 6.11 7.62 10.55
N THR A 177 6.93 6.94 11.36
CA THR A 177 8.33 6.65 10.98
C THR A 177 8.50 5.30 10.30
N PHE A 178 7.86 4.27 10.84
CA PHE A 178 8.03 2.88 10.41
C PHE A 178 6.79 2.28 9.74
N GLY A 179 5.66 3.01 9.74
CA GLY A 179 4.39 2.47 9.24
C GLY A 179 3.72 1.49 10.20
N GLU A 180 4.22 1.37 11.44
CA GLU A 180 3.68 0.44 12.44
C GLU A 180 2.46 1.04 13.15
N GLN A 181 1.27 0.57 12.79
CA GLN A 181 0.00 1.09 13.30
C GLN A 181 -0.58 0.26 14.44
N GLY A 182 0.03 -0.88 14.79
CA GLY A 182 -0.50 -1.82 15.77
C GLY A 182 -0.62 -1.29 17.20
N GLY A 183 0.07 -0.21 17.52
CA GLY A 183 0.00 0.44 18.86
C GLY A 183 -1.08 1.53 18.97
N ILE A 184 -1.77 1.88 17.87
CA ILE A 184 -2.82 2.90 17.86
C ILE A 184 -4.11 2.27 18.38
N THR A 185 -4.71 2.86 19.42
CA THR A 185 -5.94 2.36 20.05
C THR A 185 -7.17 2.62 19.16
N ASP A 186 -8.24 1.84 19.39
CA ASP A 186 -9.51 2.03 18.65
C ASP A 186 -10.09 3.43 18.87
N ALA A 187 -9.98 3.99 20.09
CA ALA A 187 -10.40 5.36 20.38
C ALA A 187 -9.59 6.39 19.57
N GLN A 188 -8.28 6.21 19.42
CA GLN A 188 -7.46 7.07 18.57
C GLN A 188 -7.87 6.92 17.09
N TRP A 189 -8.14 5.69 16.63
CA TRP A 189 -8.63 5.47 15.26
C TRP A 189 -9.98 6.14 15.00
N GLU A 190 -10.90 6.12 15.95
CA GLU A 190 -12.18 6.83 15.84
C GLU A 190 -11.96 8.35 15.74
N LEU A 191 -11.08 8.90 16.58
CA LEU A 191 -10.71 10.32 16.52
C LEU A 191 -10.15 10.69 15.15
N PHE A 192 -9.22 9.89 14.61
CA PHE A 192 -8.61 10.15 13.30
C PHE A 192 -9.60 9.99 12.13
N ARG A 193 -10.54 9.06 12.24
CA ARG A 193 -11.62 8.92 11.24
C ARG A 193 -12.58 10.10 11.30
N GLY A 194 -13.03 10.48 12.48
CA GLY A 194 -13.94 11.60 12.68
C GLY A 194 -13.33 12.95 12.27
N SER A 195 -12.03 13.12 12.46
CA SER A 195 -11.28 14.31 12.03
C SER A 195 -10.87 14.29 10.54
N GLY A 196 -10.96 13.13 9.85
CA GLY A 196 -10.49 12.98 8.47
C GLY A 196 -8.96 12.93 8.32
N LEU A 197 -8.22 12.77 9.43
CA LEU A 197 -6.75 12.73 9.45
C LEU A 197 -6.16 11.34 9.27
N THR A 198 -6.97 10.31 9.09
CA THR A 198 -6.54 8.91 8.94
C THR A 198 -5.44 8.73 7.87
N HIS A 199 -5.51 9.51 6.80
CA HIS A 199 -4.55 9.43 5.70
C HIS A 199 -3.18 10.02 6.03
N ILE A 200 -3.05 10.85 7.06
CA ILE A 200 -1.78 11.43 7.52
C ILE A 200 -1.02 10.42 8.37
N ILE A 201 -1.74 9.60 9.16
CA ILE A 201 -1.13 8.60 10.04
C ILE A 201 -0.57 7.42 9.25
N ALA A 202 -1.21 7.06 8.16
CA ALA A 202 -0.62 6.12 7.20
C ALA A 202 0.49 6.85 6.43
N ILE A 203 1.69 6.25 6.37
CA ILE A 203 2.76 6.81 5.53
C ILE A 203 2.23 6.92 4.10
N SER A 204 2.15 8.16 3.61
CA SER A 204 1.51 8.50 2.34
C SER A 204 2.53 8.70 1.22
N GLY A 205 2.02 8.74 -0.02
CA GLY A 205 2.83 9.09 -1.18
C GLY A 205 3.46 10.49 -1.08
N GLN A 206 2.84 11.41 -0.32
CA GLN A 206 3.36 12.76 -0.09
C GLN A 206 4.67 12.71 0.72
N HIS A 207 4.77 11.88 1.74
CA HIS A 207 6.00 11.70 2.52
C HIS A 207 7.15 11.22 1.62
N ILE A 208 6.87 10.24 0.74
CA ILE A 208 7.88 9.76 -0.24
C ILE A 208 8.29 10.89 -1.19
N ALA A 209 7.34 11.68 -1.68
CA ALA A 209 7.63 12.80 -2.58
C ALA A 209 8.51 13.87 -1.89
N LEU A 210 8.22 14.22 -0.64
CA LEU A 210 9.01 15.19 0.14
C LEU A 210 10.44 14.70 0.37
N VAL A 211 10.58 13.44 0.78
CA VAL A 211 11.91 12.82 0.99
C VAL A 211 12.68 12.72 -0.34
N ALA A 212 11.99 12.40 -1.46
CA ALA A 212 12.59 12.38 -2.79
C ALA A 212 13.07 13.81 -3.22
N VAL A 213 12.27 14.85 -2.95
CA VAL A 213 12.62 16.24 -3.24
C VAL A 213 13.82 16.69 -2.39
N LEU A 214 13.85 16.32 -1.11
CA LEU A 214 15.02 16.58 -0.25
C LEU A 214 16.27 15.90 -0.81
N GLY A 215 16.18 14.64 -1.18
CA GLY A 215 17.27 13.88 -1.80
C GLY A 215 17.71 14.51 -3.14
N TRP A 216 16.75 14.97 -3.95
CA TRP A 216 17.02 15.69 -5.17
C TRP A 216 17.80 16.97 -4.91
N TRP A 217 17.37 17.78 -3.95
CA TRP A 217 18.01 19.03 -3.59
C TRP A 217 19.45 18.82 -3.11
N LEU A 218 19.68 17.86 -2.22
CA LEU A 218 21.03 17.49 -1.76
C LEU A 218 21.90 16.95 -2.90
N GLY A 219 21.34 16.08 -3.73
CA GLY A 219 22.06 15.44 -4.85
C GLY A 219 22.44 16.42 -5.97
N ARG A 220 21.80 17.59 -6.07
CA ARG A 220 22.14 18.64 -7.06
C ARG A 220 23.59 19.12 -6.95
N LEU A 221 24.22 18.99 -5.78
CA LEU A 221 25.64 19.29 -5.58
C LEU A 221 26.54 18.43 -6.49
N PHE A 222 26.06 17.25 -6.90
CA PHE A 222 26.75 16.30 -7.77
C PHE A 222 26.21 16.30 -9.21
N GLY A 223 25.49 17.38 -9.60
CA GLY A 223 24.86 17.53 -10.91
C GLY A 223 23.56 16.72 -11.07
N LEU A 224 23.02 16.67 -12.29
CA LEU A 224 21.71 16.05 -12.57
C LEU A 224 21.65 14.56 -12.20
N ARG A 225 22.71 13.79 -12.54
CA ARG A 225 22.75 12.36 -12.22
C ARG A 225 22.83 12.13 -10.72
N GLY A 226 23.61 12.93 -10.01
CA GLY A 226 23.67 12.92 -8.55
C GLY A 226 22.31 13.22 -7.91
N ALA A 227 21.60 14.25 -8.40
CA ALA A 227 20.24 14.56 -7.95
C ALA A 227 19.29 13.38 -8.10
N ILE A 228 19.29 12.69 -9.25
CA ILE A 228 18.47 11.52 -9.51
C ILE A 228 18.84 10.37 -8.54
N CYS A 229 20.11 10.03 -8.43
CA CYS A 229 20.57 8.93 -7.59
C CYS A 229 20.23 9.15 -6.10
N VAL A 230 20.53 10.35 -5.57
CA VAL A 230 20.24 10.65 -4.16
C VAL A 230 18.74 10.72 -3.90
N SER A 231 17.94 11.28 -4.81
CA SER A 231 16.47 11.28 -4.73
C SER A 231 15.90 9.87 -4.65
N LEU A 232 16.36 8.98 -5.52
CA LEU A 232 15.93 7.57 -5.52
C LEU A 232 16.39 6.82 -4.26
N LEU A 233 17.63 7.05 -3.81
CA LEU A 233 18.15 6.47 -2.58
C LEU A 233 17.28 6.85 -1.38
N PHE A 234 16.97 8.12 -1.24
CA PHE A 234 16.14 8.64 -0.14
C PHE A 234 14.73 8.06 -0.19
N ALA A 235 14.08 8.08 -1.37
CA ALA A 235 12.75 7.51 -1.56
C ALA A 235 12.72 6.01 -1.27
N ALA A 236 13.70 5.25 -1.76
CA ALA A 236 13.80 3.81 -1.55
C ALA A 236 14.08 3.46 -0.07
N THR A 237 15.00 4.19 0.58
CA THR A 237 15.32 4.00 2.00
C THR A 237 14.10 4.27 2.89
N TYR A 238 13.37 5.35 2.62
CA TYR A 238 12.17 5.65 3.41
C TYR A 238 11.02 4.67 3.12
N SER A 239 10.84 4.23 1.86
CA SER A 239 9.87 3.17 1.52
C SER A 239 10.19 1.85 2.21
N TRP A 240 11.47 1.48 2.28
CA TRP A 240 11.94 0.31 3.01
C TRP A 240 11.70 0.44 4.52
N LEU A 241 11.99 1.60 5.10
CA LEU A 241 11.74 1.89 6.52
C LEU A 241 10.24 1.79 6.83
N ALA A 242 9.38 2.27 5.92
CA ALA A 242 7.93 2.18 5.98
C ALA A 242 7.37 0.76 5.72
N GLY A 243 8.23 -0.24 5.54
CA GLY A 243 7.83 -1.62 5.27
C GLY A 243 7.18 -1.84 3.91
N PHE A 244 7.47 -1.01 2.91
CA PHE A 244 6.86 -1.05 1.56
C PHE A 244 5.33 -1.09 1.60
N ALA A 245 4.71 -0.24 2.44
CA ALA A 245 3.26 -0.10 2.43
C ALA A 245 2.76 0.24 1.01
N VAL A 246 1.57 -0.23 0.64
CA VAL A 246 1.00 -0.10 -0.72
C VAL A 246 1.02 1.35 -1.25
N ALA A 247 0.83 2.34 -0.36
CA ALA A 247 0.90 3.76 -0.74
C ALA A 247 2.33 4.20 -1.07
N THR A 248 3.33 3.72 -0.31
CA THR A 248 4.74 4.04 -0.50
C THR A 248 5.31 3.37 -1.76
N GLU A 249 4.92 2.13 -2.04
CA GLU A 249 5.31 1.44 -3.29
C GLU A 249 4.85 2.19 -4.53
N ARG A 250 3.60 2.66 -4.54
CA ARG A 250 3.06 3.45 -5.67
C ARG A 250 3.84 4.74 -5.89
N ALA A 251 4.10 5.48 -4.81
CA ALA A 251 4.87 6.72 -4.89
C ALA A 251 6.31 6.46 -5.34
N LEU A 252 6.95 5.41 -4.83
CA LEU A 252 8.29 5.00 -5.24
C LEU A 252 8.35 4.68 -6.74
N ILE A 253 7.37 3.94 -7.27
CA ILE A 253 7.28 3.64 -8.71
C ILE A 253 7.09 4.92 -9.53
N MET A 254 6.28 5.88 -9.06
CA MET A 254 6.15 7.19 -9.73
C MET A 254 7.48 7.95 -9.77
N VAL A 255 8.22 7.96 -8.65
CA VAL A 255 9.56 8.57 -8.58
C VAL A 255 10.55 7.83 -9.48
N LEU A 256 10.50 6.50 -9.54
CA LEU A 256 11.34 5.69 -10.45
C LEU A 256 11.06 6.01 -11.91
N VAL A 257 9.79 6.04 -12.34
CA VAL A 257 9.41 6.37 -13.73
C VAL A 257 9.89 7.78 -14.09
N TRP A 258 9.64 8.75 -13.21
CA TRP A 258 10.11 10.12 -13.42
C TRP A 258 11.64 10.20 -13.52
N SER A 259 12.35 9.54 -12.61
CA SER A 259 13.80 9.49 -12.56
C SER A 259 14.41 8.85 -13.81
N LEU A 260 13.85 7.73 -14.26
CA LEU A 260 14.28 7.03 -15.47
C LEU A 260 14.15 7.93 -16.71
N LEU A 261 13.02 8.62 -16.87
CA LEU A 261 12.80 9.52 -17.99
C LEU A 261 13.78 10.71 -17.97
N ARG A 262 14.04 11.27 -16.79
CA ARG A 262 15.06 12.33 -16.59
C ARG A 262 16.47 11.83 -16.88
N TRP A 263 16.80 10.60 -16.45
CA TRP A 263 18.09 9.97 -16.75
C TRP A 263 18.31 9.79 -18.24
N LEU A 264 17.26 9.40 -18.97
CA LEU A 264 17.26 9.25 -20.42
C LEU A 264 17.17 10.60 -21.16
N LYS A 265 17.24 11.72 -20.45
CA LYS A 265 17.10 13.08 -21.00
C LYS A 265 15.80 13.26 -21.80
N ARG A 266 14.72 12.60 -21.36
CA ARG A 266 13.40 12.70 -21.96
C ARG A 266 12.56 13.68 -21.15
N ASP A 267 12.35 14.88 -21.69
CA ASP A 267 11.51 15.91 -21.07
C ASP A 267 10.04 15.67 -21.47
N TRP A 268 9.46 14.64 -20.86
CA TRP A 268 8.05 14.34 -21.07
C TRP A 268 7.19 15.22 -20.13
N PRO A 269 6.02 15.68 -20.63
CA PRO A 269 5.10 16.42 -19.79
C PRO A 269 4.55 15.51 -18.67
N SER A 270 4.30 16.11 -17.51
CA SER A 270 3.96 15.38 -16.26
C SER A 270 2.75 14.43 -16.40
N HIS A 271 1.76 14.78 -17.24
CA HIS A 271 0.62 13.90 -17.50
C HIS A 271 1.01 12.58 -18.18
N ARG A 272 2.03 12.58 -19.07
CA ARG A 272 2.55 11.33 -19.66
C ARG A 272 3.29 10.48 -18.65
N ILE A 273 4.06 11.11 -17.78
CA ILE A 273 4.76 10.41 -16.67
C ILE A 273 3.73 9.75 -15.76
N TRP A 274 2.67 10.47 -15.40
CA TRP A 274 1.56 9.95 -14.62
C TRP A 274 0.85 8.77 -15.28
N LEU A 275 0.59 8.84 -16.60
CA LEU A 275 0.01 7.72 -17.36
C LEU A 275 0.93 6.50 -17.38
N TRP A 276 2.22 6.68 -17.58
CA TRP A 276 3.18 5.57 -17.55
C TRP A 276 3.28 4.94 -16.17
N ALA A 277 3.29 5.74 -15.12
CA ALA A 277 3.25 5.22 -13.75
C ALA A 277 1.98 4.38 -13.51
N PHE A 278 0.82 4.83 -14.02
CA PHE A 278 -0.42 4.04 -13.97
C PHE A 278 -0.28 2.69 -14.68
N VAL A 279 0.26 2.70 -15.89
CA VAL A 279 0.47 1.48 -16.69
C VAL A 279 1.43 0.52 -15.98
N VAL A 280 2.59 1.02 -15.54
CA VAL A 280 3.61 0.20 -14.85
C VAL A 280 3.02 -0.43 -13.59
N LEU A 281 2.32 0.35 -12.76
CA LEU A 281 1.70 -0.16 -11.54
C LEU A 281 0.63 -1.21 -11.81
N THR A 282 -0.22 -0.98 -12.82
CA THR A 282 -1.29 -1.93 -13.17
C THR A 282 -0.74 -3.24 -13.75
N LEU A 283 0.37 -3.16 -14.51
CA LEU A 283 1.05 -4.34 -15.03
C LEU A 283 1.81 -5.10 -13.93
N TRP A 284 2.37 -4.38 -12.96
CA TRP A 284 3.07 -4.97 -11.82
C TRP A 284 2.11 -5.66 -10.85
N ASP A 285 1.05 -4.95 -10.45
CA ASP A 285 0.04 -5.47 -9.53
C ASP A 285 -1.39 -5.19 -10.02
N PRO A 286 -2.03 -6.17 -10.70
CA PRO A 286 -3.42 -6.03 -11.13
C PRO A 286 -4.42 -5.86 -9.97
N PHE A 287 -4.09 -6.35 -8.75
CA PHE A 287 -4.94 -6.17 -7.58
C PHE A 287 -5.01 -4.72 -7.11
N ALA A 288 -4.05 -3.88 -7.49
CA ALA A 288 -4.08 -2.46 -7.17
C ALA A 288 -5.38 -1.77 -7.63
N LEU A 289 -6.00 -2.24 -8.72
CA LEU A 289 -7.27 -1.70 -9.23
C LEU A 289 -8.46 -1.94 -8.28
N TYR A 290 -8.38 -2.92 -7.39
CA TYR A 290 -9.37 -3.15 -6.34
C TYR A 290 -9.18 -2.23 -5.13
N SER A 291 -8.02 -1.57 -5.00
CA SER A 291 -7.70 -0.69 -3.89
C SER A 291 -8.34 0.69 -4.07
N ALA A 292 -9.15 1.12 -3.10
CA ALA A 292 -9.66 2.49 -3.03
C ALA A 292 -8.51 3.52 -3.01
N GLY A 293 -7.44 3.23 -2.27
CA GLY A 293 -6.27 4.09 -2.19
C GLY A 293 -5.53 4.26 -3.53
N PHE A 294 -5.60 3.27 -4.44
CA PHE A 294 -5.05 3.41 -5.78
C PHE A 294 -5.78 4.52 -6.56
N TRP A 295 -7.09 4.45 -6.61
CA TRP A 295 -7.90 5.42 -7.34
C TRP A 295 -7.81 6.82 -6.74
N LEU A 296 -7.87 6.94 -5.41
CA LEU A 296 -7.71 8.23 -4.72
C LEU A 296 -6.34 8.86 -4.98
N SER A 297 -5.27 8.06 -4.93
CA SER A 297 -3.91 8.55 -5.19
C SER A 297 -3.74 9.04 -6.64
N PHE A 298 -4.21 8.26 -7.62
CA PHE A 298 -4.09 8.66 -9.03
C PHE A 298 -5.00 9.85 -9.36
N LEU A 299 -6.21 9.90 -8.82
CA LEU A 299 -7.11 11.04 -9.02
C LEU A 299 -6.55 12.31 -8.36
N ALA A 300 -6.00 12.21 -7.14
CA ALA A 300 -5.38 13.35 -6.48
C ALA A 300 -4.24 13.95 -7.32
N VAL A 301 -3.33 13.12 -7.84
CA VAL A 301 -2.26 13.59 -8.72
C VAL A 301 -2.81 14.19 -10.00
N ALA A 302 -3.86 13.60 -10.60
CA ALA A 302 -4.51 14.15 -11.79
C ALA A 302 -5.11 15.54 -11.53
N LEU A 303 -5.76 15.73 -10.37
CA LEU A 303 -6.30 17.03 -9.96
C LEU A 303 -5.19 18.07 -9.73
N LEU A 304 -4.07 17.68 -9.12
CA LEU A 304 -2.90 18.57 -8.95
C LEU A 304 -2.28 18.96 -10.31
N LEU A 305 -2.18 18.02 -11.25
CA LEU A 305 -1.73 18.30 -12.62
C LEU A 305 -2.70 19.24 -13.32
N LEU A 306 -4.01 19.04 -13.18
CA LEU A 306 -5.02 19.95 -13.71
C LEU A 306 -4.89 21.35 -13.12
N ALA A 307 -4.69 21.47 -11.81
CA ALA A 307 -4.47 22.75 -11.14
C ALA A 307 -3.26 23.49 -11.71
N SER A 308 -2.16 22.76 -11.95
CA SER A 308 -0.95 23.32 -12.52
C SER A 308 -1.08 23.76 -13.99
N LEU A 309 -2.06 23.19 -14.73
CA LEU A 309 -2.38 23.62 -16.09
C LEU A 309 -3.28 24.86 -16.14
N LEU A 310 -4.14 25.01 -15.11
CA LEU A 310 -5.10 26.11 -15.05
C LEU A 310 -4.53 27.37 -14.42
N HIS A 311 -3.52 27.23 -13.56
CA HIS A 311 -2.91 28.34 -12.83
C HIS A 311 -1.41 28.11 -12.65
N ASP A 312 -0.59 29.13 -12.95
CA ASP A 312 0.87 29.05 -12.79
C ASP A 312 1.31 28.84 -11.33
N ARG A 313 0.57 29.38 -10.37
CA ARG A 313 0.81 29.23 -8.93
C ARG A 313 -0.51 29.17 -8.17
N PRO A 314 -1.15 27.99 -8.12
CA PRO A 314 -2.38 27.85 -7.36
C PRO A 314 -2.07 27.99 -5.86
N GLY A 315 -2.83 28.86 -5.17
CA GLY A 315 -2.70 29.02 -3.71
C GLY A 315 -3.13 27.76 -2.97
N LEU A 316 -2.58 27.54 -1.77
CA LEU A 316 -2.83 26.33 -0.95
C LEU A 316 -4.32 26.06 -0.73
N VAL A 317 -5.10 27.10 -0.43
CA VAL A 317 -6.57 26.98 -0.21
C VAL A 317 -7.28 26.47 -1.47
N ARG A 318 -6.90 27.00 -2.65
CA ARG A 318 -7.49 26.52 -3.93
C ARG A 318 -7.15 25.09 -4.24
N LEU A 319 -5.91 24.67 -3.98
CA LEU A 319 -5.48 23.27 -4.13
C LEU A 319 -6.26 22.35 -3.22
N GLN A 320 -6.44 22.73 -1.96
CA GLN A 320 -7.19 21.91 -1.01
C GLN A 320 -8.68 21.84 -1.37
N LEU A 321 -9.29 22.93 -1.80
CA LEU A 321 -10.69 22.92 -2.28
C LEU A 321 -10.85 22.03 -3.52
N LEU A 322 -9.92 22.13 -4.47
CA LEU A 322 -9.93 21.27 -5.66
C LEU A 322 -9.81 19.79 -5.30
N LEU A 323 -8.91 19.46 -4.39
CA LEU A 323 -8.74 18.08 -3.92
C LEU A 323 -9.99 17.61 -3.16
N LEU A 324 -10.52 18.42 -2.25
CA LEU A 324 -11.72 18.08 -1.49
C LEU A 324 -12.91 17.81 -2.42
N LEU A 325 -13.23 18.77 -3.28
CA LEU A 325 -14.38 18.67 -4.18
C LEU A 325 -14.19 17.62 -5.28
N GLY A 326 -12.96 17.49 -5.81
CA GLY A 326 -12.65 16.54 -6.87
C GLY A 326 -12.55 15.09 -6.38
N LEU A 327 -12.14 14.85 -5.13
CA LEU A 327 -12.09 13.51 -4.53
C LEU A 327 -13.42 13.11 -3.89
N LEU A 328 -14.29 14.08 -3.55
CA LEU A 328 -15.54 13.85 -2.84
C LEU A 328 -16.43 12.77 -3.48
N PRO A 329 -16.73 12.81 -4.80
CA PRO A 329 -17.59 11.78 -5.41
C PRO A 329 -17.02 10.37 -5.25
N LEU A 330 -15.70 10.23 -5.40
CA LEU A 330 -15.02 8.95 -5.26
C LEU A 330 -14.94 8.50 -3.79
N GLN A 331 -14.77 9.43 -2.86
CA GLN A 331 -14.78 9.12 -1.43
C GLN A 331 -16.15 8.64 -0.97
N LEU A 332 -17.22 9.31 -1.38
CA LEU A 332 -18.59 8.89 -1.07
C LEU A 332 -18.90 7.50 -1.64
N LEU A 333 -18.46 7.23 -2.87
CA LEU A 333 -18.66 5.93 -3.52
C LEU A 333 -17.88 4.79 -2.83
N LEU A 334 -16.68 5.07 -2.31
CA LEU A 334 -15.77 4.05 -1.77
C LEU A 334 -15.87 3.87 -0.25
N PHE A 335 -16.25 4.90 0.51
CA PHE A 335 -16.20 4.88 1.97
C PHE A 335 -17.55 5.21 2.65
N GLU A 336 -18.59 5.57 1.87
CA GLU A 336 -19.95 5.87 2.36
C GLU A 336 -20.01 6.92 3.49
N GLY A 337 -18.94 7.67 3.68
CA GLY A 337 -18.84 8.68 4.71
C GLY A 337 -17.86 9.79 4.37
N MET A 338 -18.11 10.94 4.96
CA MET A 338 -17.24 12.11 4.86
C MET A 338 -17.05 12.71 6.26
N ALA A 339 -15.80 13.08 6.58
CA ALA A 339 -15.52 13.87 7.76
C ALA A 339 -15.69 15.37 7.41
N PRO A 340 -16.74 16.05 7.87
CA PRO A 340 -17.03 17.43 7.45
C PRO A 340 -15.95 18.43 7.87
N LEU A 341 -15.22 18.15 8.94
CA LEU A 341 -14.12 18.97 9.44
C LEU A 341 -12.77 18.68 8.76
N ALA A 342 -12.69 17.65 7.90
CA ALA A 342 -11.44 17.24 7.25
C ALA A 342 -10.77 18.38 6.49
N PHE A 343 -11.54 19.26 5.85
CA PHE A 343 -10.99 20.41 5.12
C PHE A 343 -10.18 21.35 6.02
N LEU A 344 -10.79 21.80 7.13
CA LEU A 344 -10.15 22.73 8.06
C LEU A 344 -8.97 22.09 8.76
N LEU A 345 -9.12 20.83 9.19
CA LEU A 345 -8.06 20.11 9.89
C LEU A 345 -6.89 19.77 8.95
N ASN A 346 -7.15 19.43 7.70
CA ASN A 346 -6.10 19.22 6.71
C ASN A 346 -5.34 20.50 6.36
N LEU A 347 -6.05 21.65 6.33
CA LEU A 347 -5.42 22.95 6.09
C LEU A 347 -4.38 23.31 7.17
N LEU A 348 -4.65 22.89 8.42
CA LEU A 348 -3.75 23.10 9.56
C LEU A 348 -2.73 21.96 9.70
N ALA A 349 -3.16 20.73 9.52
CA ALA A 349 -2.32 19.56 9.77
C ALA A 349 -1.26 19.33 8.68
N LEU A 350 -1.60 19.50 7.39
CA LEU A 350 -0.64 19.29 6.30
C LEU A 350 0.66 20.07 6.44
N PRO A 351 0.67 21.39 6.76
CA PRO A 351 1.91 22.13 6.97
C PRO A 351 2.71 21.69 8.21
N LEU A 352 2.05 21.05 9.19
CA LEU A 352 2.70 20.61 10.43
C LEU A 352 3.29 19.19 10.31
N PHE A 353 2.69 18.32 9.49
CA PHE A 353 3.11 16.93 9.34
C PHE A 353 3.91 16.66 8.05
N CYS A 354 4.07 17.66 7.20
CA CYS A 354 4.86 17.63 5.96
C CYS A 354 5.95 18.68 5.98
#